data_ef39685f705ec83dc0989ad0db253cfe
#
_entry.id   ef39685f705ec83dc0989ad0db253cfe
#
_cell.length_a   1.000
_cell.length_b   1.000
_cell.length_c   1.000
_cell.angle_alpha   90.00
_cell.angle_beta   90.00
_cell.angle_gamma   90.00
#
_symmetry.space_group_name_H-M   'P 1'
#
loop_
_entity.id
_entity.type
_entity.pdbx_description
1 polymer ?
#
loop_
_entity_poly.entity_id
_entity_poly.type
_entity_poly.pdbx_seq_one_letter_code
_entity_poly.pdbx_strand_id
1 'polypeptide(L)'
;YYDVRTRDKFNDLFGDLYIGKHPTANRNSYLVLYLNFSGITGELNDYRKGLDAHCSITFMNFCKIYADLLPPETLEELRQVNGAVEQLDYLYQACERAGQKMYLFIDEYDHFTNAILSDAKSLHRYTDETHGEGYLRAFFNKVKAGTYSSIERCFITGVSPVTMDDLTSGFNIGTNYSLTPQFNQMMGFTEEEVREMLTYYSTNSPFR
;
A
#
# COMPACT_ATOMS: atom_id res chain seq x y z
N TYR A 1 1.31 -13.84 -2.14
CA TYR A 1 0.39 -14.75 -1.44
C TYR A 1 -1.07 -14.44 -1.77
N TYR A 2 -1.49 -13.20 -1.68
CA TYR A 2 -2.88 -12.80 -1.87
C TYR A 2 -3.30 -12.63 -3.33
N ASP A 3 -2.33 -12.41 -4.23
CA ASP A 3 -2.55 -12.13 -5.64
C ASP A 3 -3.09 -13.35 -6.40
N VAL A 4 -4.19 -13.17 -7.14
CA VAL A 4 -4.79 -14.21 -7.99
C VAL A 4 -3.81 -14.79 -9.02
N ARG A 5 -2.81 -14.00 -9.46
CA ARG A 5 -1.82 -14.38 -10.48
C ARG A 5 -0.73 -15.30 -9.96
N THR A 6 -0.58 -15.44 -8.65
CA THR A 6 0.40 -16.37 -8.06
C THR A 6 -0.17 -17.74 -7.77
N ARG A 7 -1.41 -18.01 -8.18
CA ARG A 7 -2.12 -19.26 -7.89
C ARG A 7 -1.33 -20.48 -8.35
N ASP A 8 -0.88 -20.48 -9.60
CA ASP A 8 -0.17 -21.61 -10.19
C ASP A 8 1.26 -21.78 -9.64
N LYS A 9 1.84 -20.71 -9.09
CA LYS A 9 3.18 -20.68 -8.48
C LYS A 9 3.15 -20.78 -6.96
N PHE A 10 1.99 -21.01 -6.37
CA PHE A 10 1.82 -20.95 -4.93
C PHE A 10 2.77 -21.90 -4.19
N ASN A 11 2.84 -23.15 -4.61
CA ASN A 11 3.68 -24.14 -3.95
C ASN A 11 5.17 -23.82 -4.10
N ASP A 12 5.59 -23.32 -5.26
CA ASP A 12 6.98 -22.93 -5.51
C ASP A 12 7.42 -21.74 -4.65
N LEU A 13 6.49 -20.80 -4.41
CA LEU A 13 6.76 -19.57 -3.66
C LEU A 13 6.60 -19.73 -2.15
N PHE A 14 5.66 -20.55 -1.71
CA PHE A 14 5.21 -20.58 -0.31
C PHE A 14 5.19 -21.99 0.30
N GLY A 15 5.38 -23.07 -0.48
CA GLY A 15 5.17 -24.44 -0.04
C GLY A 15 5.95 -24.84 1.20
N ASP A 16 7.20 -24.37 1.31
CA ASP A 16 8.07 -24.64 2.47
C ASP A 16 7.82 -23.73 3.68
N LEU A 17 7.11 -22.62 3.48
CA LEU A 17 6.82 -21.67 4.53
C LEU A 17 5.62 -22.09 5.38
N TYR A 18 5.53 -21.56 6.61
CA TYR A 18 4.39 -21.78 7.50
C TYR A 18 3.05 -21.47 6.82
N ILE A 19 2.94 -20.32 6.13
CA ILE A 19 1.72 -19.89 5.45
C ILE A 19 1.37 -20.77 4.23
N GLY A 20 2.37 -21.43 3.63
CA GLY A 20 2.15 -22.41 2.56
C GLY A 20 1.54 -23.71 3.09
N LYS A 21 2.00 -24.16 4.26
CA LYS A 21 1.51 -25.36 4.95
C LYS A 21 0.16 -25.13 5.64
N HIS A 22 -0.13 -23.86 6.00
CA HIS A 22 -1.37 -23.45 6.69
C HIS A 22 -2.04 -22.28 5.94
N PRO A 23 -2.51 -22.49 4.69
CA PRO A 23 -3.06 -21.41 3.89
C PRO A 23 -4.39 -20.91 4.44
N THR A 24 -4.61 -19.61 4.37
CA THR A 24 -5.88 -18.98 4.73
C THR A 24 -6.86 -18.96 3.55
N ALA A 25 -8.14 -18.71 3.84
CA ALA A 25 -9.17 -18.56 2.80
C ALA A 25 -8.88 -17.40 1.82
N ASN A 26 -8.10 -16.41 2.24
CA ASN A 26 -7.77 -15.24 1.43
C ASN A 26 -6.61 -15.46 0.43
N ARG A 27 -6.07 -16.69 0.38
CA ARG A 27 -5.01 -17.05 -0.57
C ARG A 27 -5.46 -16.87 -2.01
N ASN A 28 -4.66 -16.15 -2.81
CA ASN A 28 -4.91 -15.95 -4.24
C ASN A 28 -6.35 -15.46 -4.58
N SER A 29 -6.86 -14.52 -3.78
CA SER A 29 -8.26 -14.08 -3.86
C SER A 29 -8.42 -12.65 -4.36
N TYR A 30 -7.32 -11.89 -4.50
CA TYR A 30 -7.40 -10.45 -4.76
C TYR A 30 -6.61 -10.01 -5.98
N LEU A 31 -7.06 -8.92 -6.61
CA LEU A 31 -6.20 -8.06 -7.41
C LEU A 31 -5.39 -7.19 -6.44
N VAL A 32 -4.08 -7.29 -6.49
CA VAL A 32 -3.20 -6.58 -5.54
C VAL A 32 -2.76 -5.25 -6.14
N LEU A 33 -3.14 -4.15 -5.50
CA LEU A 33 -2.64 -2.81 -5.79
C LEU A 33 -1.63 -2.40 -4.72
N TYR A 34 -0.36 -2.19 -5.11
CA TYR A 34 0.70 -1.77 -4.22
C TYR A 34 1.15 -0.35 -4.57
N LEU A 35 1.01 0.55 -3.60
CA LEU A 35 1.42 1.94 -3.67
C LEU A 35 2.56 2.17 -2.67
N ASN A 36 3.73 2.52 -3.17
CA ASN A 36 4.87 2.91 -2.33
C ASN A 36 5.10 4.42 -2.48
N PHE A 37 4.76 5.17 -1.45
CA PHE A 37 4.84 6.63 -1.50
C PHE A 37 6.27 7.18 -1.41
N SER A 38 7.27 6.36 -1.09
CA SER A 38 8.68 6.77 -1.21
C SER A 38 9.09 7.08 -2.66
N GLY A 39 8.35 6.53 -3.63
CA GLY A 39 8.56 6.80 -5.06
C GLY A 39 7.97 8.12 -5.54
N ILE A 40 7.27 8.87 -4.70
CA ILE A 40 6.74 10.19 -5.05
C ILE A 40 7.90 11.20 -5.07
N THR A 41 8.19 11.72 -6.26
CA THR A 41 9.24 12.71 -6.48
C THR A 41 8.65 14.08 -6.73
N GLY A 42 9.39 15.13 -6.37
CA GLY A 42 9.02 16.53 -6.58
C GLY A 42 9.34 17.41 -5.38
N GLU A 43 9.43 18.70 -5.62
CA GLU A 43 9.50 19.67 -4.52
C GLU A 43 8.15 19.71 -3.78
N LEU A 44 8.18 20.13 -2.51
CA LEU A 44 6.98 20.29 -1.67
C LEU A 44 5.86 21.13 -2.34
N ASN A 45 6.23 22.01 -3.26
CA ASN A 45 5.28 22.85 -4.03
C ASN A 45 4.52 22.08 -5.12
N ASP A 46 5.05 20.93 -5.56
CA ASP A 46 4.51 20.13 -6.68
C ASP A 46 4.06 18.73 -6.24
N TYR A 47 3.85 18.54 -4.92
CA TYR A 47 3.48 17.23 -4.35
C TYR A 47 2.26 16.61 -5.03
N ARG A 48 1.21 17.38 -5.27
CA ARG A 48 0.01 16.91 -5.97
C ARG A 48 0.38 16.30 -7.32
N LYS A 49 1.20 16.99 -8.10
CA LYS A 49 1.64 16.49 -9.41
C LYS A 49 2.49 15.23 -9.28
N GLY A 50 3.37 15.17 -8.26
CA GLY A 50 4.18 14.00 -7.96
C GLY A 50 3.31 12.78 -7.59
N LEU A 51 2.32 12.98 -6.73
CA LEU A 51 1.36 11.95 -6.35
C LEU A 51 0.55 11.47 -7.55
N ASP A 52 0.00 12.41 -8.35
CA ASP A 52 -0.77 12.10 -9.55
C ASP A 52 0.05 11.29 -10.55
N ALA A 53 1.29 11.71 -10.83
CA ALA A 53 2.16 11.01 -11.77
C ALA A 53 2.53 9.61 -11.27
N HIS A 54 2.91 9.47 -10.00
CA HIS A 54 3.27 8.19 -9.39
C HIS A 54 2.08 7.22 -9.39
N CYS A 55 0.92 7.67 -8.92
CA CYS A 55 -0.30 6.87 -8.90
C CYS A 55 -0.76 6.49 -10.30
N SER A 56 -0.75 7.42 -11.26
CA SER A 56 -1.14 7.15 -12.63
C SER A 56 -0.33 6.02 -13.28
N ILE A 57 1.00 6.04 -13.10
CA ILE A 57 1.88 4.97 -13.59
C ILE A 57 1.52 3.64 -12.94
N THR A 58 1.34 3.63 -11.63
CA THR A 58 1.00 2.42 -10.87
C THR A 58 -0.37 1.86 -11.27
N PHE A 59 -1.36 2.72 -11.44
CA PHE A 59 -2.72 2.32 -11.85
C PHE A 59 -2.76 1.79 -13.28
N MET A 60 -2.04 2.42 -14.21
CA MET A 60 -1.90 1.88 -15.57
C MET A 60 -1.20 0.52 -15.60
N ASN A 61 -0.18 0.32 -14.75
CA ASN A 61 0.48 -0.97 -14.62
C ASN A 61 -0.46 -2.03 -14.02
N PHE A 62 -1.25 -1.66 -13.02
CA PHE A 62 -2.29 -2.54 -12.46
C PHE A 62 -3.27 -3.00 -13.55
N CYS A 63 -3.78 -2.09 -14.37
CA CYS A 63 -4.67 -2.44 -15.49
C CYS A 63 -4.00 -3.39 -16.51
N LYS A 64 -2.71 -3.18 -16.82
CA LYS A 64 -1.97 -4.08 -17.72
C LYS A 64 -1.77 -5.47 -17.11
N ILE A 65 -1.45 -5.52 -15.81
CA ILE A 65 -1.23 -6.76 -15.09
C ILE A 65 -2.50 -7.61 -15.06
N TYR A 66 -3.65 -7.01 -14.87
CA TYR A 66 -4.94 -7.69 -14.73
C TYR A 66 -5.87 -7.49 -15.94
N ALA A 67 -5.29 -7.26 -17.13
CA ALA A 67 -6.06 -6.96 -18.34
C ALA A 67 -7.07 -8.05 -18.72
N ASP A 68 -6.81 -9.30 -18.37
CA ASP A 68 -7.67 -10.45 -18.59
C ASP A 68 -8.79 -10.60 -17.54
N LEU A 69 -8.72 -9.86 -16.45
CA LEU A 69 -9.68 -9.90 -15.33
C LEU A 69 -10.49 -8.61 -15.19
N LEU A 70 -10.14 -7.57 -15.93
CA LEU A 70 -10.83 -6.27 -15.95
C LEU A 70 -11.54 -6.07 -17.29
N PRO A 71 -12.53 -5.16 -17.36
CA PRO A 71 -13.16 -4.80 -18.64
C PRO A 71 -12.10 -4.34 -19.65
N PRO A 72 -12.18 -4.75 -20.93
CA PRO A 72 -11.15 -4.48 -21.95
C PRO A 72 -10.82 -3.00 -22.13
N GLU A 73 -11.80 -2.13 -21.97
CA GLU A 73 -11.67 -0.68 -22.11
C GLU A 73 -10.98 0.00 -20.92
N THR A 74 -10.78 -0.69 -19.78
CA THR A 74 -10.34 -0.11 -18.51
C THR A 74 -9.06 0.72 -18.63
N LEU A 75 -8.05 0.21 -19.32
CA LEU A 75 -6.77 0.93 -19.47
C LEU A 75 -6.92 2.20 -20.32
N GLU A 76 -7.71 2.14 -21.38
CA GLU A 76 -7.89 3.28 -22.28
C GLU A 76 -8.75 4.37 -21.65
N GLU A 77 -9.81 3.99 -20.96
CA GLU A 77 -10.65 4.92 -20.22
C GLU A 77 -9.90 5.55 -19.03
N LEU A 78 -9.07 4.76 -18.30
CA LEU A 78 -8.25 5.28 -17.21
C LEU A 78 -7.30 6.39 -17.67
N ARG A 79 -6.75 6.29 -18.88
CA ARG A 79 -5.89 7.33 -19.46
C ARG A 79 -6.59 8.67 -19.68
N GLN A 80 -7.91 8.67 -19.82
CA GLN A 80 -8.71 9.89 -19.99
C GLN A 80 -9.04 10.55 -18.64
N VAL A 81 -8.84 9.84 -17.53
CA VAL A 81 -9.12 10.33 -16.18
C VAL A 81 -7.88 11.05 -15.64
N ASN A 82 -8.05 12.29 -15.16
CA ASN A 82 -6.98 13.09 -14.59
C ASN A 82 -7.03 13.06 -13.06
N GLY A 83 -5.85 12.97 -12.43
CA GLY A 83 -5.71 13.01 -10.98
C GLY A 83 -5.79 11.63 -10.32
N ALA A 84 -4.98 11.44 -9.28
CA ALA A 84 -4.87 10.16 -8.59
C ALA A 84 -6.18 9.75 -7.90
N VAL A 85 -6.91 10.72 -7.37
CA VAL A 85 -8.17 10.50 -6.65
C VAL A 85 -9.25 9.96 -7.59
N GLU A 86 -9.41 10.59 -8.75
CA GLU A 86 -10.40 10.24 -9.77
C GLU A 86 -10.03 8.92 -10.46
N GLN A 87 -8.74 8.69 -10.74
CA GLN A 87 -8.26 7.43 -11.30
C GLN A 87 -8.47 6.27 -10.35
N LEU A 88 -8.26 6.47 -9.05
CA LEU A 88 -8.52 5.45 -8.04
C LEU A 88 -10.00 5.09 -7.96
N ASP A 89 -10.88 6.09 -8.02
CA ASP A 89 -12.34 5.88 -8.07
C ASP A 89 -12.75 5.07 -9.30
N TYR A 90 -12.20 5.41 -10.45
CA TYR A 90 -12.42 4.67 -11.70
C TYR A 90 -12.00 3.20 -11.58
N LEU A 91 -10.83 2.92 -10.97
CA LEU A 91 -10.38 1.53 -10.74
C LEU A 91 -11.34 0.74 -9.86
N TYR A 92 -11.91 1.37 -8.82
CA TYR A 92 -12.92 0.70 -7.98
C TYR A 92 -14.12 0.28 -8.81
N GLN A 93 -14.62 1.17 -9.65
CA GLN A 93 -15.76 0.89 -10.53
C GLN A 93 -15.41 -0.22 -11.55
N ALA A 94 -14.22 -0.20 -12.12
CA ALA A 94 -13.77 -1.24 -13.06
C ALA A 94 -13.69 -2.62 -12.39
N CYS A 95 -13.13 -2.69 -11.17
CA CYS A 95 -13.08 -3.92 -10.39
C CYS A 95 -14.49 -4.40 -10.00
N GLU A 96 -15.39 -3.49 -9.63
CA GLU A 96 -16.77 -3.82 -9.28
C GLU A 96 -17.52 -4.39 -10.49
N ARG A 97 -17.42 -3.75 -11.67
CA ARG A 97 -18.00 -4.27 -12.93
C ARG A 97 -17.48 -5.66 -13.29
N ALA A 98 -16.21 -5.93 -12.97
CA ALA A 98 -15.57 -7.23 -13.19
C ALA A 98 -15.88 -8.27 -12.11
N GLY A 99 -16.59 -7.90 -11.04
CA GLY A 99 -16.81 -8.79 -9.88
C GLY A 99 -15.52 -9.12 -9.12
N GLN A 100 -14.48 -8.28 -9.24
CA GLN A 100 -13.17 -8.51 -8.62
C GLN A 100 -13.03 -7.72 -7.32
N LYS A 101 -12.29 -8.29 -6.37
CA LYS A 101 -11.93 -7.63 -5.11
C LYS A 101 -10.46 -7.26 -5.09
N MET A 102 -10.16 -6.14 -4.47
CA MET A 102 -8.81 -5.58 -4.35
C MET A 102 -8.26 -5.76 -2.93
N TYR A 103 -6.96 -6.04 -2.86
CA TYR A 103 -6.16 -5.82 -1.67
C TYR A 103 -5.23 -4.63 -1.94
N LEU A 104 -5.46 -3.53 -1.24
CA LEU A 104 -4.64 -2.33 -1.35
C LEU A 104 -3.53 -2.36 -0.30
N PHE A 105 -2.29 -2.22 -0.75
CA PHE A 105 -1.12 -1.97 0.10
C PHE A 105 -0.66 -0.54 -0.13
N ILE A 106 -0.48 0.21 0.96
CA ILE A 106 0.13 1.55 0.93
C ILE A 106 1.34 1.52 1.85
N ASP A 107 2.52 1.68 1.28
CA ASP A 107 3.78 1.69 1.98
C ASP A 107 4.36 3.11 2.02
N GLU A 108 5.06 3.45 3.11
CA GLU A 108 5.64 4.77 3.33
C GLU A 108 4.60 5.91 3.22
N TYR A 109 3.38 5.66 3.76
CA TYR A 109 2.27 6.62 3.65
C TYR A 109 2.61 8.01 4.20
N ASP A 110 3.53 8.09 5.14
CA ASP A 110 3.97 9.28 5.84
C ASP A 110 5.26 9.91 5.25
N HIS A 111 5.81 9.34 4.18
CA HIS A 111 7.04 9.83 3.55
C HIS A 111 6.99 11.33 3.25
N PHE A 112 5.92 11.77 2.63
CA PHE A 112 5.72 13.18 2.29
C PHE A 112 5.56 14.08 3.52
N THR A 113 4.74 13.65 4.48
CA THR A 113 4.47 14.44 5.68
C THR A 113 5.72 14.57 6.55
N ASN A 114 6.54 13.51 6.62
CA ASN A 114 7.84 13.57 7.28
C ASN A 114 8.80 14.56 6.58
N ALA A 115 8.77 14.63 5.25
CA ALA A 115 9.54 15.63 4.50
C ALA A 115 9.09 17.06 4.80
N ILE A 116 7.77 17.31 4.90
CA ILE A 116 7.24 18.63 5.31
C ILE A 116 7.60 18.98 6.75
N LEU A 117 7.45 18.03 7.67
CA LEU A 117 7.73 18.26 9.09
C LEU A 117 9.22 18.49 9.39
N SER A 118 10.10 17.96 8.54
CA SER A 118 11.55 18.21 8.67
C SER A 118 11.97 19.63 8.26
N ASP A 119 11.10 20.37 7.55
CA ASP A 119 11.33 21.79 7.21
C ASP A 119 10.40 22.69 8.06
N ALA A 120 10.98 23.33 9.08
CA ALA A 120 10.26 24.22 9.99
C ALA A 120 9.47 25.37 9.32
N LYS A 121 9.81 25.73 8.08
CA LYS A 121 9.11 26.74 7.29
C LYS A 121 7.86 26.18 6.58
N SER A 122 7.72 24.89 6.55
CA SER A 122 6.65 24.19 5.81
C SER A 122 5.49 23.73 6.67
N LEU A 123 5.47 24.04 7.98
CA LEU A 123 4.44 23.61 8.90
C LEU A 123 3.01 24.04 8.48
N HIS A 124 2.86 25.23 7.90
CA HIS A 124 1.56 25.68 7.37
C HIS A 124 1.08 24.77 6.22
N ARG A 125 2.00 24.28 5.38
CA ARG A 125 1.67 23.37 4.28
C ARG A 125 1.25 21.99 4.76
N TYR A 126 1.87 21.51 5.85
CA TYR A 126 1.44 20.27 6.48
C TYR A 126 -0.04 20.35 6.85
N THR A 127 -0.43 21.45 7.52
CA THR A 127 -1.82 21.69 7.90
C THR A 127 -2.76 21.78 6.69
N ASP A 128 -2.32 22.46 5.62
CA ASP A 128 -3.11 22.61 4.40
C ASP A 128 -3.36 21.30 3.67
N GLU A 129 -2.36 20.37 3.66
CA GLU A 129 -2.47 19.09 2.95
C GLU A 129 -3.12 17.98 3.78
N THR A 130 -3.00 18.03 5.11
CA THR A 130 -3.53 17.00 6.02
C THR A 130 -4.86 17.37 6.65
N HIS A 131 -5.14 18.67 6.77
CA HIS A 131 -6.38 19.20 7.36
C HIS A 131 -7.26 19.85 6.28
N GLY A 132 -8.56 19.98 6.57
CA GLY A 132 -9.49 20.64 5.68
C GLY A 132 -9.71 19.88 4.37
N GLU A 133 -9.50 20.55 3.23
CA GLU A 133 -9.70 20.02 1.88
C GLU A 133 -8.37 19.59 1.21
N GLY A 134 -7.31 19.28 1.97
CA GLY A 134 -6.02 18.88 1.42
C GLY A 134 -6.09 17.68 0.48
N TYR A 135 -5.27 17.69 -0.56
CA TYR A 135 -5.31 16.67 -1.62
C TYR A 135 -4.96 15.25 -1.10
N LEU A 136 -3.99 15.15 -0.19
CA LEU A 136 -3.65 13.87 0.45
C LEU A 136 -4.82 13.32 1.26
N ARG A 137 -5.53 14.18 1.99
CA ARG A 137 -6.74 13.82 2.71
C ARG A 137 -7.84 13.36 1.75
N ALA A 138 -8.02 14.04 0.61
CA ALA A 138 -8.99 13.63 -0.40
C ALA A 138 -8.66 12.22 -0.94
N PHE A 139 -7.37 11.92 -1.16
CA PHE A 139 -6.90 10.59 -1.56
C PHE A 139 -7.27 9.51 -0.53
N PHE A 140 -6.97 9.73 0.76
CA PHE A 140 -7.33 8.76 1.81
C PHE A 140 -8.84 8.63 2.03
N ASN A 141 -9.61 9.72 1.87
CA ASN A 141 -11.06 9.65 1.85
C ASN A 141 -11.58 8.78 0.69
N LYS A 142 -10.91 8.83 -0.47
CA LYS A 142 -11.23 7.96 -1.60
C LYS A 142 -10.86 6.50 -1.31
N VAL A 143 -9.72 6.24 -0.64
CA VAL A 143 -9.38 4.89 -0.14
C VAL A 143 -10.48 4.37 0.79
N LYS A 144 -10.94 5.20 1.74
CA LYS A 144 -12.06 4.85 2.62
C LYS A 144 -13.33 4.52 1.83
N ALA A 145 -13.69 5.35 0.85
CA ALA A 145 -14.86 5.08 0.01
C ALA A 145 -14.75 3.73 -0.71
N GLY A 146 -13.55 3.37 -1.19
CA GLY A 146 -13.28 2.09 -1.86
C GLY A 146 -13.54 0.86 -0.98
N THR A 147 -13.47 0.98 0.36
CA THR A 147 -13.78 -0.15 1.26
C THR A 147 -15.26 -0.49 1.34
N TYR A 148 -16.13 0.36 0.83
CA TYR A 148 -17.55 0.06 0.67
C TYR A 148 -17.87 -0.58 -0.69
N SER A 149 -16.90 -0.73 -1.58
CA SER A 149 -17.07 -1.30 -2.92
C SER A 149 -16.06 -2.41 -3.22
N SER A 150 -14.95 -2.07 -3.84
CA SER A 150 -13.98 -3.04 -4.38
C SER A 150 -12.82 -3.38 -3.44
N ILE A 151 -12.43 -2.46 -2.52
CA ILE A 151 -11.36 -2.76 -1.55
C ILE A 151 -11.91 -3.64 -0.44
N GLU A 152 -11.55 -4.92 -0.44
CA GLU A 152 -11.91 -5.82 0.66
C GLU A 152 -10.87 -5.79 1.79
N ARG A 153 -9.61 -5.52 1.45
CA ARG A 153 -8.51 -5.42 2.42
C ARG A 153 -7.63 -4.22 2.10
N CYS A 154 -7.18 -3.56 3.15
CA CYS A 154 -6.20 -2.49 3.07
C CYS A 154 -5.13 -2.70 4.14
N PHE A 155 -3.85 -2.60 3.75
CA PHE A 155 -2.72 -2.66 4.67
C PHE A 155 -1.84 -1.44 4.43
N ILE A 156 -1.60 -0.67 5.49
CA ILE A 156 -0.89 0.60 5.42
C ILE A 156 0.31 0.53 6.35
N THR A 157 1.49 0.88 5.84
CA THR A 157 2.75 0.94 6.59
C THR A 157 3.40 2.31 6.48
N GLY A 158 4.13 2.70 7.51
CA GLY A 158 4.87 3.96 7.60
C GLY A 158 5.68 4.03 8.88
N VAL A 159 6.47 5.08 9.06
CA VAL A 159 7.36 5.27 10.20
C VAL A 159 6.67 5.98 11.36
N SER A 160 5.81 6.95 11.08
CA SER A 160 5.17 7.79 12.10
C SER A 160 3.65 7.67 12.10
N PRO A 161 3.03 7.30 13.24
CA PRO A 161 1.57 7.27 13.34
C PRO A 161 0.93 8.66 13.38
N VAL A 162 1.69 9.73 13.67
CA VAL A 162 1.17 11.11 13.83
C VAL A 162 0.40 11.57 12.59
N THR A 163 0.94 11.28 11.43
CA THR A 163 0.30 11.65 10.15
C THR A 163 -1.05 10.96 9.94
N MET A 164 -1.16 9.71 10.41
CA MET A 164 -2.43 8.98 10.31
C MET A 164 -3.51 9.63 11.16
N ASP A 165 -3.20 10.08 12.38
CA ASP A 165 -4.16 10.73 13.25
C ASP A 165 -4.68 12.05 12.64
N ASP A 166 -3.81 12.82 11.99
CA ASP A 166 -4.16 14.08 11.34
C ASP A 166 -4.97 13.86 10.04
N LEU A 167 -4.59 12.86 9.25
CA LEU A 167 -5.34 12.44 8.06
C LEU A 167 -6.67 11.78 8.42
N THR A 168 -6.76 11.18 9.60
CA THR A 168 -7.84 10.26 9.99
C THR A 168 -8.98 10.87 10.77
N SER A 169 -9.08 12.17 10.96
CA SER A 169 -10.37 12.70 11.48
C SER A 169 -11.58 12.27 10.64
N GLY A 170 -11.35 11.61 9.50
CA GLY A 170 -12.33 10.93 8.64
C GLY A 170 -11.98 9.48 8.24
N PHE A 171 -10.77 8.98 8.52
CA PHE A 171 -10.30 7.65 8.08
C PHE A 171 -10.39 6.61 9.21
N ASN A 172 -11.56 6.45 9.78
CA ASN A 172 -11.84 5.56 10.93
C ASN A 172 -12.09 4.10 10.53
N ILE A 173 -11.50 3.61 9.46
CA ILE A 173 -11.67 2.24 8.95
C ILE A 173 -10.51 1.31 9.33
N GLY A 174 -9.39 1.87 9.77
CA GLY A 174 -8.18 1.10 10.11
C GLY A 174 -8.08 0.82 11.60
N THR A 175 -7.43 -0.31 11.94
CA THR A 175 -6.96 -0.59 13.30
C THR A 175 -5.45 -0.44 13.32
N ASN A 176 -4.94 0.38 14.24
CA ASN A 176 -3.49 0.55 14.41
C ASN A 176 -2.93 -0.61 15.27
N TYR A 177 -2.06 -1.40 14.66
CA TYR A 177 -1.41 -2.56 15.29
C TYR A 177 0.03 -2.30 15.73
N SER A 178 0.57 -1.09 15.53
CA SER A 178 1.99 -0.76 15.74
C SER A 178 2.51 -1.08 17.14
N LEU A 179 1.66 -0.94 18.16
CA LEU A 179 2.02 -1.19 19.55
C LEU A 179 1.27 -2.38 20.17
N THR A 180 0.62 -3.20 19.35
CA THR A 180 -0.17 -4.33 19.81
C THR A 180 0.75 -5.51 20.17
N PRO A 181 0.78 -6.01 21.42
CA PRO A 181 1.74 -7.02 21.85
C PRO A 181 1.75 -8.31 21.03
N GLN A 182 0.59 -8.70 20.46
CA GLN A 182 0.47 -9.90 19.61
C GLN A 182 1.26 -9.80 18.30
N PHE A 183 1.67 -8.61 17.89
CA PHE A 183 2.42 -8.35 16.65
C PHE A 183 3.85 -7.86 16.91
N ASN A 184 4.34 -7.94 18.15
CA ASN A 184 5.69 -7.45 18.48
C ASN A 184 6.83 -8.19 17.78
N GLN A 185 6.55 -9.38 17.25
CA GLN A 185 7.50 -10.19 16.46
C GLN A 185 7.19 -10.22 14.96
N MET A 186 6.24 -9.39 14.48
CA MET A 186 5.87 -9.37 13.07
C MET A 186 6.95 -8.78 12.16
N MET A 187 7.75 -7.86 12.70
CA MET A 187 8.84 -7.19 11.98
C MET A 187 10.14 -7.32 12.76
N GLY A 188 11.26 -7.41 12.05
CA GLY A 188 12.59 -7.57 12.63
C GLY A 188 12.90 -9.03 12.99
N PHE A 189 13.83 -9.22 13.91
CA PHE A 189 14.30 -10.51 14.38
C PHE A 189 14.25 -10.59 15.90
N THR A 190 13.90 -11.76 16.42
CA THR A 190 14.04 -12.08 17.84
C THR A 190 15.52 -12.28 18.19
N GLU A 191 15.84 -12.17 19.48
CA GLU A 191 17.21 -12.46 19.95
C GLU A 191 17.64 -13.90 19.59
N GLU A 192 16.72 -14.84 19.64
CA GLU A 192 16.95 -16.26 19.36
C GLU A 192 17.30 -16.44 17.85
N GLU A 193 16.52 -15.85 16.94
CA GLU A 193 16.80 -15.88 15.49
C GLU A 193 18.15 -15.24 15.16
N VAL A 194 18.50 -14.11 15.82
CA VAL A 194 19.82 -13.47 15.62
C VAL A 194 20.95 -14.41 16.10
N ARG A 195 20.78 -15.08 17.25
CA ARG A 195 21.78 -16.05 17.75
C ARG A 195 21.95 -17.24 16.80
N GLU A 196 20.86 -17.77 16.27
CA GLU A 196 20.89 -18.85 15.29
C GLU A 196 21.62 -18.43 14.01
N MET A 197 21.31 -17.23 13.49
CA MET A 197 21.99 -16.67 12.31
C MET A 197 23.50 -16.51 12.57
N LEU A 198 23.87 -15.92 13.69
CA LEU A 198 25.30 -15.74 14.04
C LEU A 198 26.01 -17.08 14.18
N THR A 199 25.39 -18.07 14.78
CA THR A 199 25.94 -19.43 14.93
C THR A 199 26.13 -20.07 13.56
N TYR A 200 25.13 -19.99 12.69
CA TYR A 200 25.21 -20.52 11.33
C TYR A 200 26.38 -19.91 10.54
N TYR A 201 26.49 -18.58 10.54
CA TYR A 201 27.53 -17.89 9.79
C TYR A 201 28.92 -18.10 10.40
N SER A 202 29.04 -18.16 11.72
CA SER A 202 30.35 -18.46 12.37
C SER A 202 30.84 -19.84 12.07
N THR A 203 29.94 -20.82 11.88
CA THR A 203 30.27 -22.21 11.60
C THR A 203 30.56 -22.45 10.12
N ASN A 204 29.84 -21.76 9.22
CA ASN A 204 29.86 -22.01 7.79
C ASN A 204 30.58 -20.90 6.99
N SER A 205 31.13 -19.88 7.64
CA SER A 205 31.86 -18.81 6.94
C SER A 205 33.21 -19.31 6.42
N PRO A 206 33.52 -19.07 5.14
CA PRO A 206 34.86 -19.38 4.59
C PRO A 206 35.93 -18.40 5.11
N PHE A 207 35.55 -17.33 5.80
CA PHE A 207 36.45 -16.36 6.40
C PHE A 207 36.64 -16.68 7.90
N ARG A 208 37.67 -17.38 8.22
CA ARG A 208 38.25 -17.49 9.56
C ARG A 208 39.39 -16.50 9.72
#